data_41861b0bf306c9e52bdd3a107379ee00
#
_entry.id   41861b0bf306c9e52bdd3a107379ee00
#
_cell.length_a   1.000
_cell.length_b   1.000
_cell.length_c   1.000
_cell.angle_alpha   90.00
_cell.angle_beta   90.00
_cell.angle_gamma   90.00
#
_symmetry.space_group_name_H-M   'P 1'
#
loop_
_entity.id
_entity.type
_entity.pdbx_description
1 polymer ?
#
loop_
_entity_poly.entity_id
_entity_poly.type
_entity_poly.pdbx_seq_one_letter_code
_entity_poly.pdbx_strand_id
1 'polypeptide(L)'
;VESKPTSRNPFAPFMTSTLQQEAGRKYGMGARQTMQAAQRLYEAGHITYMRTDGIDMAPEAVTSTREAIKERYGDQFLPASPRFYKNKAKNAQEAHECIRPTSISKDAKQLKLTDADQFKLYDLIWKRTISCQMESAKLERTSVDIQSPDKEVILRANGQVVLFEGFLKVYEESRDDVEQSDDENRLPQMSKGE
;
A
#
# COMPACT_ATOMS: atom_id res chain seq x y z
N VAL A 1 21.80 20.49 -8.27
CA VAL A 1 20.53 19.78 -8.02
C VAL A 1 20.02 19.25 -9.35
N GLU A 2 19.80 17.96 -9.42
CA GLU A 2 19.17 17.30 -10.57
C GLU A 2 17.92 16.58 -10.08
N SER A 3 16.79 16.81 -10.77
CA SER A 3 15.50 16.20 -10.42
C SER A 3 14.92 15.44 -11.60
N LYS A 4 14.35 14.26 -11.33
CA LYS A 4 13.67 13.44 -12.33
C LYS A 4 12.31 12.98 -11.81
N PRO A 5 11.21 13.23 -12.53
CA PRO A 5 9.89 12.75 -12.13
C PRO A 5 9.85 11.22 -12.14
N THR A 6 9.19 10.65 -11.15
CA THR A 6 8.94 9.21 -11.02
C THR A 6 7.56 8.99 -10.44
N SER A 7 7.02 7.79 -10.60
CA SER A 7 5.73 7.42 -10.03
C SER A 7 5.82 6.04 -9.39
N ARG A 8 5.04 5.84 -8.32
CA ARG A 8 4.82 4.52 -7.72
C ARG A 8 3.36 4.13 -7.89
N ASN A 9 3.16 2.91 -8.31
CA ASN A 9 1.82 2.33 -8.44
C ASN A 9 1.47 1.54 -7.19
N PRO A 10 0.19 1.49 -6.80
CA PRO A 10 -0.26 0.67 -5.69
C PRO A 10 -0.12 -0.82 -6.01
N PHE A 11 0.02 -1.61 -4.95
CA PHE A 11 0.10 -3.06 -5.02
C PHE A 11 -1.27 -3.69 -5.20
N ALA A 12 -1.29 -4.93 -5.73
CA ALA A 12 -2.49 -5.74 -5.83
C ALA A 12 -3.13 -6.00 -4.45
N PRO A 13 -4.42 -6.29 -4.37
CA PRO A 13 -5.05 -6.77 -3.15
C PRO A 13 -4.34 -8.01 -2.60
N PHE A 14 -4.55 -8.32 -1.34
CA PHE A 14 -3.91 -9.48 -0.71
C PHE A 14 -4.43 -10.81 -1.23
N MET A 15 -3.52 -11.74 -1.41
CA MET A 15 -3.72 -13.19 -1.36
C MET A 15 -3.07 -13.74 -0.08
N THR A 16 -3.26 -15.02 0.24
CA THR A 16 -2.77 -15.63 1.48
C THR A 16 -1.29 -15.36 1.74
N SER A 17 -0.42 -15.60 0.76
CA SER A 17 1.04 -15.46 0.92
C SER A 17 1.45 -14.00 1.16
N THR A 18 0.90 -13.05 0.43
CA THR A 18 1.25 -11.63 0.59
C THR A 18 0.70 -11.05 1.89
N LEU A 19 -0.48 -11.50 2.34
CA LEU A 19 -1.02 -11.13 3.65
C LEU A 19 -0.12 -11.61 4.79
N GLN A 20 0.32 -12.87 4.75
CA GLN A 20 1.23 -13.42 5.76
C GLN A 20 2.56 -12.67 5.82
N GLN A 21 3.15 -12.39 4.66
CA GLN A 21 4.40 -11.64 4.57
C GLN A 21 4.27 -10.25 5.19
N GLU A 22 3.25 -9.52 4.80
CA GLU A 22 3.08 -8.14 5.25
C GLU A 22 2.67 -8.04 6.73
N ALA A 23 1.84 -8.97 7.23
CA ALA A 23 1.53 -9.07 8.65
C ALA A 23 2.77 -9.41 9.48
N GLY A 24 3.65 -10.24 8.95
CA GLY A 24 4.95 -10.54 9.55
C GLY A 24 5.85 -9.30 9.64
N ARG A 25 6.00 -8.58 8.54
CA ARG A 25 6.84 -7.37 8.45
C ARG A 25 6.34 -6.24 9.35
N LYS A 26 5.04 -5.93 9.29
CA LYS A 26 4.47 -4.79 10.03
C LYS A 26 4.24 -5.06 11.51
N TYR A 27 3.87 -6.29 11.87
CA TYR A 27 3.38 -6.59 13.21
C TYR A 27 4.11 -7.75 13.89
N GLY A 28 5.08 -8.36 13.24
CA GLY A 28 5.75 -9.54 13.76
C GLY A 28 4.83 -10.78 13.88
N MET A 29 3.71 -10.79 13.17
CA MET A 29 2.74 -11.89 13.21
C MET A 29 3.25 -13.08 12.41
N GLY A 30 3.45 -14.22 13.05
CA GLY A 30 3.76 -15.46 12.34
C GLY A 30 2.60 -15.95 11.46
N ALA A 31 2.90 -16.81 10.48
CA ALA A 31 1.89 -17.29 9.53
C ALA A 31 0.68 -17.94 10.23
N ARG A 32 0.90 -18.74 11.28
CA ARG A 32 -0.18 -19.37 12.06
C ARG A 32 -1.08 -18.33 12.75
N GLN A 33 -0.46 -17.34 13.41
CA GLN A 33 -1.17 -16.27 14.10
C GLN A 33 -2.00 -15.44 13.12
N THR A 34 -1.42 -15.08 11.99
CA THR A 34 -2.09 -14.36 10.90
C THR A 34 -3.31 -15.13 10.41
N MET A 35 -3.16 -16.43 10.14
CA MET A 35 -4.25 -17.25 9.63
C MET A 35 -5.35 -17.51 10.67
N GLN A 36 -5.03 -17.58 11.94
CA GLN A 36 -6.03 -17.67 13.02
C GLN A 36 -6.87 -16.40 13.12
N ALA A 37 -6.22 -15.23 13.07
CA ALA A 37 -6.93 -13.95 13.07
C ALA A 37 -7.80 -13.79 11.80
N ALA A 38 -7.27 -14.15 10.64
CA ALA A 38 -8.00 -14.12 9.36
C ALA A 38 -9.23 -15.05 9.39
N GLN A 39 -9.09 -16.26 9.94
CA GLN A 39 -10.19 -17.22 10.09
C GLN A 39 -11.33 -16.63 10.92
N ARG A 40 -11.01 -16.00 12.06
CA ARG A 40 -12.01 -15.37 12.92
C ARG A 40 -12.71 -14.19 12.22
N LEU A 41 -11.96 -13.36 11.48
CA LEU A 41 -12.53 -12.28 10.69
C LEU A 41 -13.47 -12.80 9.59
N TYR A 42 -13.11 -13.88 8.93
CA TYR A 42 -13.93 -14.54 7.92
C TYR A 42 -15.21 -15.12 8.53
N GLU A 43 -15.10 -15.89 9.61
CA GLU A 43 -16.26 -16.48 10.32
C GLU A 43 -17.22 -15.43 10.86
N ALA A 44 -16.70 -14.26 11.25
CA ALA A 44 -17.51 -13.11 11.65
C ALA A 44 -18.10 -12.33 10.46
N GLY A 45 -17.80 -12.72 9.24
CA GLY A 45 -18.32 -12.08 8.01
C GLY A 45 -17.66 -10.74 7.66
N HIS A 46 -16.45 -10.45 8.19
CA HIS A 46 -15.78 -9.17 7.96
C HIS A 46 -14.88 -9.15 6.74
N ILE A 47 -14.36 -10.29 6.32
CA ILE A 47 -13.50 -10.42 5.13
C ILE A 47 -13.94 -11.58 4.24
N THR A 48 -13.50 -11.57 2.98
CA THR A 48 -13.61 -12.70 2.06
C THR A 48 -12.72 -13.86 2.51
N TYR A 49 -12.84 -15.02 1.88
CA TYR A 49 -12.11 -16.22 2.27
C TYR A 49 -10.60 -16.00 2.19
N MET A 50 -9.90 -16.31 3.28
CA MET A 50 -8.49 -15.98 3.48
C MET A 50 -7.50 -16.98 2.88
N ARG A 51 -7.95 -18.16 2.43
CA ARG A 51 -7.10 -19.13 1.74
C ARG A 51 -7.33 -19.04 0.24
N THR A 52 -6.58 -18.15 -0.40
CA THR A 52 -6.71 -17.86 -1.82
C THR A 52 -5.36 -17.43 -2.41
N ASP A 53 -5.13 -17.77 -3.65
CA ASP A 53 -4.05 -17.27 -4.50
C ASP A 53 -4.54 -16.20 -5.50
N GLY A 54 -5.83 -15.85 -5.41
CA GLY A 54 -6.47 -14.84 -6.24
C GLY A 54 -6.15 -13.42 -5.79
N ILE A 55 -6.05 -12.52 -6.76
CA ILE A 55 -5.88 -11.07 -6.58
C ILE A 55 -6.97 -10.29 -7.30
N ASP A 56 -7.94 -10.99 -7.88
CA ASP A 56 -9.08 -10.36 -8.55
C ASP A 56 -10.09 -9.88 -7.52
N MET A 57 -10.72 -8.77 -7.82
CA MET A 57 -11.77 -8.18 -7.00
C MET A 57 -13.08 -8.21 -7.78
N ALA A 58 -14.16 -8.65 -7.13
CA ALA A 58 -15.48 -8.64 -7.74
C ALA A 58 -15.85 -7.23 -8.23
N PRO A 59 -16.53 -7.08 -9.37
CA PRO A 59 -16.88 -5.77 -9.96
C PRO A 59 -17.60 -4.84 -8.98
N GLU A 60 -18.51 -5.39 -8.16
CA GLU A 60 -19.25 -4.63 -7.14
C GLU A 60 -18.32 -4.11 -6.04
N ALA A 61 -17.31 -4.90 -5.68
CA ALA A 61 -16.30 -4.50 -4.69
C ALA A 61 -15.37 -3.41 -5.25
N VAL A 62 -15.02 -3.47 -6.53
CA VAL A 62 -14.27 -2.40 -7.20
C VAL A 62 -15.07 -1.10 -7.17
N THR A 63 -16.35 -1.15 -7.53
CA THR A 63 -17.24 0.02 -7.53
C THR A 63 -17.34 0.63 -6.14
N SER A 64 -17.69 -0.15 -5.13
CA SER A 64 -17.83 0.34 -3.76
C SER A 64 -16.52 0.84 -3.16
N THR A 65 -15.38 0.23 -3.52
CA THR A 65 -14.05 0.72 -3.10
C THR A 65 -13.75 2.08 -3.71
N ARG A 66 -14.06 2.29 -4.98
CA ARG A 66 -13.86 3.56 -5.67
C ARG A 66 -14.76 4.67 -5.11
N GLU A 67 -15.99 4.35 -4.76
CA GLU A 67 -16.91 5.27 -4.08
C GLU A 67 -16.36 5.66 -2.70
N ALA A 68 -15.87 4.71 -1.92
CA ALA A 68 -15.24 4.97 -0.63
C ALA A 68 -13.98 5.85 -0.73
N ILE A 69 -13.18 5.68 -1.78
CA ILE A 69 -12.01 6.55 -2.05
C ILE A 69 -12.47 7.99 -2.31
N LYS A 70 -13.46 8.16 -3.19
CA LYS A 70 -14.01 9.47 -3.51
C LYS A 70 -14.56 10.18 -2.28
N GLU A 71 -15.34 9.48 -1.48
CA GLU A 71 -15.96 10.02 -0.26
C GLU A 71 -14.93 10.41 0.81
N ARG A 72 -13.92 9.56 1.04
CA ARG A 72 -12.96 9.74 2.15
C ARG A 72 -11.76 10.61 1.80
N TYR A 73 -11.32 10.59 0.55
CA TYR A 73 -10.05 11.23 0.13
C TYR A 73 -10.23 12.27 -0.97
N GLY A 74 -11.33 12.23 -1.70
CA GLY A 74 -11.64 13.16 -2.79
C GLY A 74 -11.28 12.61 -4.18
N ASP A 75 -11.77 13.30 -5.19
CA ASP A 75 -11.67 12.89 -6.61
C ASP A 75 -10.22 12.79 -7.11
N GLN A 76 -9.31 13.60 -6.56
CA GLN A 76 -7.90 13.60 -6.97
C GLN A 76 -7.16 12.31 -6.64
N PHE A 77 -7.68 11.51 -5.68
CA PHE A 77 -7.11 10.20 -5.32
C PHE A 77 -7.70 9.04 -6.11
N LEU A 78 -8.66 9.33 -6.99
CA LEU A 78 -9.36 8.32 -7.78
C LEU A 78 -8.86 8.36 -9.23
N PRO A 79 -8.18 7.30 -9.74
CA PRO A 79 -7.78 7.25 -11.14
C PRO A 79 -9.01 7.20 -12.06
N ALA A 80 -8.88 7.69 -13.30
CA ALA A 80 -9.97 7.78 -14.27
C ALA A 80 -10.65 6.42 -14.55
N SER A 81 -9.89 5.33 -14.51
CA SER A 81 -10.38 3.97 -14.71
C SER A 81 -10.02 3.05 -13.55
N PRO A 82 -10.80 1.97 -13.32
CA PRO A 82 -10.46 0.95 -12.34
C PRO A 82 -9.10 0.32 -12.61
N ARG A 83 -8.39 -0.07 -11.57
CA ARG A 83 -7.15 -0.82 -11.68
C ARG A 83 -7.42 -2.31 -11.66
N PHE A 84 -6.79 -3.01 -12.58
CA PHE A 84 -6.81 -4.47 -12.66
C PHE A 84 -5.40 -5.02 -12.53
N TYR A 85 -5.26 -6.10 -11.79
CA TYR A 85 -3.98 -6.75 -11.52
C TYR A 85 -3.96 -8.13 -12.18
N LYS A 86 -2.85 -8.49 -12.80
CA LYS A 86 -2.69 -9.81 -13.43
C LYS A 86 -1.96 -10.74 -12.48
N ASN A 87 -2.55 -11.89 -12.20
CA ASN A 87 -1.86 -12.97 -11.50
C ASN A 87 -0.79 -13.57 -12.42
N LYS A 88 0.44 -13.66 -11.93
CA LYS A 88 1.57 -14.24 -12.67
C LYS A 88 1.61 -15.77 -12.61
N ALA A 89 0.76 -16.40 -11.83
CA ALA A 89 0.71 -17.84 -11.70
C ALA A 89 0.19 -18.48 -13.00
N LYS A 90 1.01 -19.34 -13.61
CA LYS A 90 0.72 -20.03 -14.88
C LYS A 90 -0.51 -20.99 -14.83
N ASN A 91 -1.05 -21.29 -13.66
CA ASN A 91 -2.10 -22.26 -13.43
C ASN A 91 -3.33 -21.68 -12.70
N ALA A 92 -3.59 -20.39 -12.81
CA ALA A 92 -4.84 -19.80 -12.30
C ALA A 92 -6.00 -20.31 -13.16
N GLN A 93 -6.45 -21.55 -12.90
CA GLN A 93 -7.55 -22.17 -13.62
C GLN A 93 -8.92 -21.61 -13.24
N GLU A 94 -9.01 -20.89 -12.10
CA GLU A 94 -10.21 -20.19 -11.67
C GLU A 94 -9.81 -18.85 -11.09
N ALA A 95 -10.51 -17.79 -11.45
CA ALA A 95 -10.33 -16.45 -10.89
C ALA A 95 -10.85 -16.45 -9.44
N HIS A 96 -9.98 -16.81 -8.49
CA HIS A 96 -10.30 -16.73 -7.07
C HIS A 96 -10.26 -15.27 -6.64
N GLU A 97 -11.23 -14.87 -5.84
CA GLU A 97 -11.29 -13.53 -5.30
C GLU A 97 -10.16 -13.29 -4.29
N CYS A 98 -9.67 -12.05 -4.23
CA CYS A 98 -8.68 -11.60 -3.28
C CYS A 98 -9.22 -11.56 -1.84
N ILE A 99 -8.33 -11.39 -0.86
CA ILE A 99 -8.70 -11.13 0.53
C ILE A 99 -9.02 -9.64 0.66
N ARG A 100 -10.27 -9.31 0.95
CA ARG A 100 -10.78 -7.95 1.09
C ARG A 100 -11.86 -7.86 2.17
N PRO A 101 -12.17 -6.65 2.68
CA PRO A 101 -13.35 -6.45 3.51
C PRO A 101 -14.63 -6.79 2.75
N THR A 102 -15.59 -7.40 3.42
CA THR A 102 -16.93 -7.62 2.86
C THR A 102 -17.71 -6.32 2.73
N SER A 103 -17.42 -5.34 3.61
CA SER A 103 -17.98 -3.99 3.56
C SER A 103 -16.87 -2.96 3.67
N ILE A 104 -16.46 -2.40 2.54
CA ILE A 104 -15.36 -1.42 2.47
C ILE A 104 -15.68 -0.09 3.16
N SER A 105 -16.97 0.22 3.35
CA SER A 105 -17.41 1.44 4.03
C SER A 105 -17.01 1.49 5.52
N LYS A 106 -16.73 0.33 6.13
CA LYS A 106 -16.35 0.21 7.54
C LYS A 106 -14.87 -0.06 7.68
N ASP A 107 -14.13 0.89 8.23
CA ASP A 107 -12.75 0.68 8.67
C ASP A 107 -12.68 -0.10 10.00
N ALA A 108 -11.46 -0.44 10.46
CA ALA A 108 -11.25 -1.24 11.65
C ALA A 108 -11.82 -0.59 12.93
N LYS A 109 -11.79 0.73 13.02
CA LYS A 109 -12.34 1.48 14.16
C LYS A 109 -13.86 1.39 14.20
N GLN A 110 -14.50 1.47 13.04
CA GLN A 110 -15.96 1.40 12.91
C GLN A 110 -16.51 0.00 13.19
N LEU A 111 -15.72 -1.06 12.95
CA LEU A 111 -16.07 -2.44 13.31
C LEU A 111 -16.03 -2.72 14.82
N LYS A 112 -15.37 -1.86 15.60
CA LYS A 112 -15.22 -2.02 17.05
C LYS A 112 -14.65 -3.38 17.48
N LEU A 113 -13.68 -3.89 16.70
CA LEU A 113 -12.99 -5.13 17.01
C LEU A 113 -12.22 -5.00 18.32
N THR A 114 -12.42 -5.95 19.25
CA THR A 114 -11.79 -5.96 20.59
C THR A 114 -10.48 -6.75 20.62
N ASP A 115 -10.34 -7.74 19.75
CA ASP A 115 -9.11 -8.53 19.62
C ASP A 115 -8.05 -7.74 18.83
N ALA A 116 -6.86 -7.57 19.42
CA ALA A 116 -5.81 -6.75 18.85
C ALA A 116 -5.28 -7.29 17.51
N ASP A 117 -5.17 -8.62 17.38
CA ASP A 117 -4.68 -9.25 16.15
C ASP A 117 -5.69 -9.11 15.02
N GLN A 118 -6.98 -9.30 15.33
CA GLN A 118 -8.04 -9.10 14.35
C GLN A 118 -8.13 -7.63 13.92
N PHE A 119 -8.00 -6.70 14.86
CA PHE A 119 -8.00 -5.26 14.54
C PHE A 119 -6.85 -4.89 13.59
N LYS A 120 -5.62 -5.28 13.93
CA LYS A 120 -4.43 -5.01 13.10
C LYS A 120 -4.55 -5.64 11.71
N LEU A 121 -5.00 -6.89 11.65
CA LEU A 121 -5.11 -7.60 10.40
C LEU A 121 -6.22 -7.04 9.50
N TYR A 122 -7.37 -6.71 10.08
CA TYR A 122 -8.45 -6.08 9.32
C TYR A 122 -8.04 -4.69 8.81
N ASP A 123 -7.39 -3.87 9.63
CA ASP A 123 -6.89 -2.55 9.23
C ASP A 123 -5.91 -2.67 8.06
N LEU A 124 -5.01 -3.65 8.11
CA LEU A 124 -4.07 -3.95 7.04
C LEU A 124 -4.78 -4.34 5.73
N ILE A 125 -5.74 -5.25 5.81
CA ILE A 125 -6.53 -5.71 4.66
C ILE A 125 -7.35 -4.56 4.08
N TRP A 126 -7.99 -3.76 4.92
CA TRP A 126 -8.79 -2.62 4.51
C TRP A 126 -7.94 -1.58 3.77
N LYS A 127 -6.81 -1.18 4.35
CA LYS A 127 -5.89 -0.21 3.77
C LYS A 127 -5.33 -0.69 2.43
N ARG A 128 -4.96 -1.97 2.31
CA ARG A 128 -4.47 -2.55 1.07
C ARG A 128 -5.55 -2.55 -0.02
N THR A 129 -6.79 -2.87 0.35
CA THR A 129 -7.93 -2.88 -0.58
C THR A 129 -8.25 -1.47 -1.07
N ILE A 130 -8.30 -0.48 -0.20
CA ILE A 130 -8.51 0.93 -0.60
C ILE A 130 -7.37 1.38 -1.53
N SER A 131 -6.12 1.21 -1.09
CA SER A 131 -4.95 1.69 -1.81
C SER A 131 -4.81 1.09 -3.21
N CYS A 132 -5.22 -0.17 -3.41
CA CYS A 132 -5.11 -0.84 -4.71
C CYS A 132 -5.95 -0.18 -5.82
N GLN A 133 -6.97 0.61 -5.48
CA GLN A 133 -7.81 1.34 -6.42
C GLN A 133 -7.52 2.85 -6.43
N MET A 134 -6.52 3.32 -5.68
CA MET A 134 -6.16 4.75 -5.61
C MET A 134 -5.22 5.17 -6.75
N GLU A 135 -5.10 6.48 -6.92
CA GLU A 135 -4.16 7.09 -7.86
C GLU A 135 -2.71 6.82 -7.44
N SER A 136 -1.81 6.74 -8.44
CA SER A 136 -0.38 6.56 -8.23
C SER A 136 0.22 7.73 -7.46
N ALA A 137 1.21 7.45 -6.62
CA ALA A 137 2.03 8.49 -6.02
C ALA A 137 2.95 9.11 -7.08
N LYS A 138 3.05 10.44 -7.06
CA LYS A 138 3.97 11.22 -7.91
C LYS A 138 5.13 11.70 -7.05
N LEU A 139 6.32 11.35 -7.47
CA LEU A 139 7.53 11.66 -6.75
C LEU A 139 8.54 12.30 -7.70
N GLU A 140 9.49 13.00 -7.13
CA GLU A 140 10.64 13.53 -7.83
C GLU A 140 11.90 12.97 -7.17
N ARG A 141 12.71 12.22 -7.92
CA ARG A 141 14.00 11.78 -7.44
C ARG A 141 14.97 12.94 -7.59
N THR A 142 15.57 13.35 -6.47
CA THR A 142 16.47 14.50 -6.41
C THR A 142 17.86 14.04 -6.03
N SER A 143 18.86 14.50 -6.78
CA SER A 143 20.28 14.39 -6.46
C SER A 143 20.86 15.76 -6.25
N VAL A 144 21.55 15.96 -5.11
CA VAL A 144 22.16 17.22 -4.74
C VAL A 144 23.66 17.02 -4.60
N ASP A 145 24.44 17.77 -5.37
CA ASP A 145 25.88 17.87 -5.20
C ASP A 145 26.20 19.11 -4.39
N ILE A 146 26.80 18.91 -3.22
CA ILE A 146 27.25 19.95 -2.30
C ILE A 146 28.75 20.06 -2.47
N GLN A 147 29.21 21.18 -2.97
CA GLN A 147 30.62 21.42 -3.26
C GLN A 147 31.23 22.32 -2.18
N SER A 148 32.44 21.95 -1.72
CA SER A 148 33.22 22.82 -0.78
C SER A 148 33.60 24.15 -1.48
N PRO A 149 33.85 25.23 -0.71
CA PRO A 149 34.23 26.55 -1.28
C PRO A 149 35.48 26.48 -2.16
N ASP A 150 36.43 25.62 -1.86
CA ASP A 150 37.67 25.36 -2.61
C ASP A 150 37.48 24.44 -3.79
N LYS A 151 36.26 23.86 -3.95
CA LYS A 151 35.89 22.89 -4.99
C LYS A 151 36.62 21.54 -4.98
N GLU A 152 37.36 21.25 -3.91
CA GLU A 152 38.12 20.01 -3.78
C GLU A 152 37.27 18.82 -3.31
N VAL A 153 36.17 19.08 -2.59
CA VAL A 153 35.27 18.06 -2.06
C VAL A 153 33.87 18.22 -2.63
N ILE A 154 33.33 17.12 -3.13
CA ILE A 154 31.92 17.04 -3.57
C ILE A 154 31.24 15.95 -2.75
N LEU A 155 30.22 16.33 -2.00
CA LEU A 155 29.30 15.41 -1.30
C LEU A 155 28.03 15.27 -2.15
N ARG A 156 27.56 14.04 -2.35
CA ARG A 156 26.31 13.78 -3.08
C ARG A 156 25.27 13.23 -2.13
N ALA A 157 24.13 13.93 -2.03
CA ALA A 157 22.95 13.47 -1.38
C ALA A 157 21.92 13.03 -2.45
N ASN A 158 21.30 11.87 -2.24
CA ASN A 158 20.23 11.38 -3.10
C ASN A 158 18.99 11.15 -2.23
N GLY A 159 17.86 11.57 -2.73
CA GLY A 159 16.59 11.37 -2.05
C GLY A 159 15.41 11.52 -3.00
N GLN A 160 14.23 11.60 -2.41
CA GLN A 160 13.00 11.80 -3.18
C GLN A 160 12.11 12.83 -2.49
N VAL A 161 11.42 13.61 -3.30
CA VAL A 161 10.38 14.53 -2.88
C VAL A 161 9.04 13.95 -3.29
N VAL A 162 8.09 13.91 -2.38
CA VAL A 162 6.71 13.48 -2.68
C VAL A 162 5.95 14.70 -3.17
N LEU A 163 5.57 14.69 -4.46
CA LEU A 163 4.78 15.76 -5.07
C LEU A 163 3.28 15.54 -4.88
N PHE A 164 2.86 14.27 -4.92
CA PHE A 164 1.50 13.84 -4.66
C PHE A 164 1.52 12.46 -4.02
N GLU A 165 0.92 12.33 -2.86
CA GLU A 165 0.98 11.08 -2.08
C GLU A 165 0.28 9.91 -2.78
N GLY A 166 -0.85 10.18 -3.47
CA GLY A 166 -1.65 9.11 -4.05
C GLY A 166 -1.99 8.03 -3.02
N PHE A 167 -1.82 6.76 -3.38
CA PHE A 167 -2.10 5.62 -2.48
C PHE A 167 -1.23 5.59 -1.22
N LEU A 168 -0.06 6.22 -1.22
CA LEU A 168 0.83 6.29 -0.04
C LEU A 168 0.19 7.01 1.15
N LYS A 169 -0.84 7.83 0.91
CA LYS A 169 -1.63 8.46 1.97
C LYS A 169 -2.29 7.43 2.89
N VAL A 170 -2.59 6.26 2.39
CA VAL A 170 -3.32 5.20 3.09
C VAL A 170 -2.42 4.02 3.43
N TYR A 171 -1.54 3.63 2.53
CA TYR A 171 -0.80 2.39 2.63
C TYR A 171 0.59 2.46 2.01
N GLU A 172 1.57 1.99 2.77
CA GLU A 172 2.94 1.77 2.31
C GLU A 172 3.35 0.32 2.63
N GLU A 173 3.94 -0.36 1.63
CA GLU A 173 4.43 -1.73 1.78
C GLU A 173 5.70 -1.75 2.62
N SER A 174 5.79 -2.71 3.56
CA SER A 174 7.02 -2.93 4.32
C SER A 174 8.08 -3.62 3.47
N ARG A 175 9.36 -3.35 3.74
CA ARG A 175 10.50 -3.95 3.07
C ARG A 175 11.25 -4.89 4.02
N ASP A 176 11.84 -5.96 3.46
CA ASP A 176 12.59 -6.96 4.24
C ASP A 176 13.94 -6.44 4.72
N ASP A 177 14.57 -5.56 3.97
CA ASP A 177 15.86 -4.97 4.31
C ASP A 177 15.67 -3.65 5.04
N VAL A 178 16.49 -3.46 6.08
CA VAL A 178 16.68 -2.20 6.82
C VAL A 178 17.45 -1.20 5.93
N GLU A 179 17.12 -1.16 4.65
CA GLU A 179 17.46 0.00 3.85
C GLU A 179 16.50 1.10 4.28
N GLN A 180 17.14 2.13 4.82
CA GLN A 180 16.64 3.43 5.26
C GLN A 180 15.16 3.66 4.92
N SER A 181 14.34 3.90 5.90
CA SER A 181 12.92 4.23 5.71
C SER A 181 12.80 5.26 4.59
N ASP A 182 11.80 5.16 3.74
CA ASP A 182 11.58 6.17 2.69
C ASP A 182 11.48 7.59 3.28
N ASP A 183 11.18 7.72 4.58
CA ASP A 183 11.25 8.98 5.32
C ASP A 183 12.68 9.48 5.54
N GLU A 184 13.66 8.60 5.71
CA GLU A 184 15.09 9.00 5.83
C GLU A 184 15.68 9.47 4.49
N ASN A 185 15.07 9.08 3.36
CA ASN A 185 15.46 9.52 2.02
C ASN A 185 14.59 10.67 1.48
N ARG A 186 13.70 11.22 2.28
CA ARG A 186 12.93 12.41 1.88
C ARG A 186 13.83 13.64 1.99
N LEU A 187 14.08 14.29 0.86
CA LEU A 187 14.72 15.59 0.81
C LEU A 187 13.67 16.69 0.75
N PRO A 188 13.94 17.86 1.37
CA PRO A 188 13.13 19.03 1.12
C PRO A 188 13.23 19.47 -0.34
N GLN A 189 12.26 20.23 -0.80
CA GLN A 189 12.35 20.86 -2.12
C GLN A 189 13.50 21.87 -2.10
N MET A 190 14.48 21.72 -2.97
CA MET A 190 15.68 22.51 -3.02
C MET A 190 15.91 23.09 -4.41
N SER A 191 16.49 24.28 -4.45
CA SER A 191 16.85 24.99 -5.69
C SER A 191 18.38 25.07 -5.82
N LYS A 192 18.86 25.26 -7.06
CA LYS A 192 20.29 25.45 -7.32
C LYS A 192 20.77 26.75 -6.67
N GLY A 193 21.77 26.61 -5.79
CA GLY A 193 22.39 27.73 -5.11
C GLY A 193 21.89 28.02 -3.69
N GLU A 194 20.98 27.16 -3.19
CA GLU A 194 20.60 27.14 -1.77
C GLU A 194 21.67 26.51 -0.89
#